data_86624dd306e8a165d6307de33c0c270e
#
_entry.id   86624dd306e8a165d6307de33c0c270e
#
_cell.length_a   1.000
_cell.length_b   1.000
_cell.length_c   1.000
_cell.angle_alpha   90.00
_cell.angle_beta   90.00
_cell.angle_gamma   90.00
#
_symmetry.space_group_name_H-M   'P 1'
#
loop_
_entity.id
_entity.type
_entity.pdbx_description
1 polymer ?
#
loop_
_entity_poly.entity_id
_entity_poly.type
_entity_poly.pdbx_seq_one_letter_code
_entity_poly.pdbx_strand_id
1 'polypeptide(L)'
;MTLLPDFKLETYFSEWEFKVRFNLCGSDMESISISELLKMAIKEDKELWDNMQLGYTETYGSLALRSAIANTYKNVKPENILVFAGAEEGIFIAMHTLLTQDDHAIVITPNYQSLETIPNSICSVTGIGLDPNKNWHLDINKIKDAIRQNTRLISINFPHNPTGKIISENEFHSIVK
;
A
#
# COMPACT_ATOMS: atom_id res chain seq x y z
N MET A 1 -19.21 11.89 10.81
CA MET A 1 -18.32 10.79 10.39
C MET A 1 -18.92 10.24 9.11
N THR A 2 -18.27 10.43 7.99
CA THR A 2 -18.76 9.90 6.70
C THR A 2 -18.53 8.38 6.72
N LEU A 3 -19.56 7.59 6.42
CA LEU A 3 -19.43 6.14 6.36
C LEU A 3 -18.50 5.78 5.19
N LEU A 4 -17.52 4.90 5.43
CA LEU A 4 -16.71 4.38 4.32
C LEU A 4 -17.62 3.56 3.39
N PRO A 5 -17.52 3.76 2.07
CA PRO A 5 -18.26 2.93 1.12
C PRO A 5 -17.72 1.49 1.13
N ASP A 6 -18.56 0.55 0.71
CA ASP A 6 -18.15 -0.84 0.53
C ASP A 6 -16.92 -0.95 -0.38
N PHE A 7 -15.98 -1.80 0.00
CA PHE A 7 -14.83 -2.10 -0.83
C PHE A 7 -15.27 -3.04 -1.97
N LYS A 8 -15.51 -2.47 -3.13
CA LYS A 8 -16.15 -3.15 -4.28
C LYS A 8 -15.40 -4.40 -4.73
N LEU A 9 -14.07 -4.36 -4.72
CA LEU A 9 -13.25 -5.50 -5.12
C LEU A 9 -13.39 -6.65 -4.12
N GLU A 10 -13.33 -6.35 -2.82
CA GLU A 10 -13.48 -7.35 -1.77
C GLU A 10 -14.89 -7.95 -1.76
N THR A 11 -15.92 -7.13 -2.00
CA THR A 11 -17.29 -7.60 -2.16
C THR A 11 -17.39 -8.58 -3.35
N TYR A 12 -16.75 -8.27 -4.47
CA TYR A 12 -16.68 -9.16 -5.64
C TYR A 12 -15.93 -10.45 -5.31
N PHE A 13 -14.76 -10.36 -4.69
CA PHE A 13 -13.94 -11.52 -4.33
C PHE A 13 -14.63 -12.43 -3.31
N SER A 14 -15.34 -11.88 -2.34
CA SER A 14 -16.10 -12.68 -1.35
C SER A 14 -17.11 -13.64 -2.01
N GLU A 15 -17.60 -13.29 -3.19
CA GLU A 15 -18.50 -14.13 -3.96
C GLU A 15 -17.77 -15.12 -4.88
N TRP A 16 -16.70 -14.70 -5.53
CA TRP A 16 -16.13 -15.41 -6.69
C TRP A 16 -14.76 -16.04 -6.46
N GLU A 17 -13.92 -15.48 -5.60
CA GLU A 17 -12.50 -15.83 -5.48
C GLU A 17 -12.23 -17.33 -5.32
N PHE A 18 -13.02 -18.00 -4.48
CA PHE A 18 -12.87 -19.43 -4.17
C PHE A 18 -13.88 -20.33 -4.89
N LYS A 19 -14.72 -19.79 -5.77
CA LYS A 19 -15.76 -20.54 -6.48
C LYS A 19 -15.45 -20.75 -7.96
N VAL A 20 -14.66 -19.88 -8.55
CA VAL A 20 -14.34 -19.97 -9.99
C VAL A 20 -13.22 -20.96 -10.25
N ARG A 21 -13.28 -21.64 -11.37
CA ARG A 21 -12.22 -22.57 -11.78
C ARG A 21 -10.91 -21.84 -12.09
N PHE A 22 -10.99 -20.63 -12.65
CA PHE A 22 -9.86 -19.79 -13.00
C PHE A 22 -10.12 -18.37 -12.51
N ASN A 23 -9.35 -17.94 -11.52
CA ASN A 23 -9.34 -16.55 -11.06
C ASN A 23 -8.28 -15.79 -11.86
N LEU A 24 -8.74 -14.93 -12.78
CA LEU A 24 -7.86 -14.09 -13.60
C LEU A 24 -7.75 -12.64 -13.07
N CYS A 25 -8.36 -12.37 -11.92
CA CYS A 25 -8.42 -11.03 -11.33
C CYS A 25 -7.47 -10.86 -10.14
N GLY A 26 -6.93 -11.95 -9.59
CA GLY A 26 -5.97 -11.89 -8.48
C GLY A 26 -4.65 -11.27 -8.95
N SER A 27 -4.10 -10.37 -8.16
CA SER A 27 -2.79 -9.74 -8.38
C SER A 27 -1.74 -10.19 -7.35
N ASP A 28 -2.12 -11.09 -6.46
CA ASP A 28 -1.27 -11.71 -5.47
C ASP A 28 -0.39 -12.82 -6.08
N MET A 29 0.62 -13.20 -5.33
CA MET A 29 1.49 -14.33 -5.68
C MET A 29 0.77 -15.65 -5.43
N GLU A 30 1.13 -16.69 -6.17
CA GLU A 30 0.67 -18.04 -5.89
C GLU A 30 1.01 -18.43 -4.45
N SER A 31 0.00 -18.91 -3.73
CA SER A 31 0.16 -19.32 -2.33
C SER A 31 1.01 -20.60 -2.24
N ILE A 32 1.92 -20.62 -1.26
CA ILE A 32 2.69 -21.82 -0.92
C ILE A 32 2.32 -22.30 0.48
N SER A 33 2.46 -23.59 0.74
CA SER A 33 2.25 -24.13 2.08
C SER A 33 3.40 -23.74 3.02
N ILE A 34 3.10 -23.66 4.33
CA ILE A 34 4.13 -23.45 5.35
C ILE A 34 5.24 -24.52 5.24
N SER A 35 4.87 -25.77 4.93
CA SER A 35 5.84 -26.85 4.76
C SER A 35 6.79 -26.63 3.58
N GLU A 36 6.32 -26.01 2.50
CA GLU A 36 7.17 -25.63 1.36
C GLU A 36 8.08 -24.45 1.71
N LEU A 37 7.55 -23.44 2.39
CA LEU A 37 8.35 -22.33 2.90
C LEU A 37 9.50 -22.84 3.82
N LEU A 38 9.20 -23.70 4.75
CA LEU A 38 10.19 -24.24 5.69
C LEU A 38 11.24 -25.15 5.01
N LYS A 39 10.95 -25.74 3.84
CA LYS A 39 12.00 -26.45 3.07
C LYS A 39 13.05 -25.49 2.52
N MET A 40 12.69 -24.27 2.22
CA MET A 40 13.61 -23.22 1.73
C MET A 40 14.37 -22.53 2.87
N ALA A 41 13.89 -22.64 4.10
CA ALA A 41 14.45 -21.98 5.26
C ALA A 41 15.82 -22.59 5.64
N ILE A 42 16.76 -21.75 6.04
CA ILE A 42 18.03 -22.17 6.64
C ILE A 42 17.81 -22.70 8.07
N LYS A 43 18.83 -23.27 8.67
CA LYS A 43 18.72 -23.89 9.99
C LYS A 43 18.25 -22.90 11.06
N GLU A 44 18.81 -21.72 11.04
CA GLU A 44 18.52 -20.63 11.99
C GLU A 44 17.05 -20.20 11.92
N ASP A 45 16.48 -20.10 10.71
CA ASP A 45 15.07 -19.75 10.52
C ASP A 45 14.13 -20.86 11.00
N LYS A 46 14.53 -22.14 10.81
CA LYS A 46 13.78 -23.28 11.35
C LYS A 46 13.77 -23.29 12.87
N GLU A 47 14.91 -23.00 13.49
CA GLU A 47 15.00 -22.87 14.95
C GLU A 47 14.12 -21.74 15.49
N LEU A 48 14.04 -20.60 14.78
CA LEU A 48 13.13 -19.51 15.12
C LEU A 48 11.66 -19.95 15.01
N TRP A 49 11.32 -20.68 13.96
CA TRP A 49 9.97 -21.22 13.77
C TRP A 49 9.59 -22.21 14.87
N ASP A 50 10.45 -23.18 15.15
CA ASP A 50 10.20 -24.23 16.14
C ASP A 50 10.09 -23.69 17.58
N ASN A 51 10.74 -22.57 17.87
CA ASN A 51 10.71 -21.91 19.17
C ASN A 51 9.76 -20.72 19.22
N MET A 52 8.93 -20.51 18.18
CA MET A 52 7.98 -19.39 18.15
C MET A 52 6.97 -19.48 19.30
N GLN A 53 6.80 -18.40 20.00
CA GLN A 53 5.80 -18.28 21.07
C GLN A 53 4.66 -17.35 20.63
N LEU A 54 3.43 -17.78 20.87
CA LEU A 54 2.24 -16.98 20.61
C LEU A 54 2.01 -16.02 21.79
N GLY A 55 2.67 -14.87 21.76
CA GLY A 55 2.61 -13.86 22.81
C GLY A 55 2.81 -12.47 22.24
N TYR A 56 2.95 -11.49 23.15
CA TYR A 56 3.28 -10.13 22.75
C TYR A 56 4.69 -10.07 22.17
N THR A 57 4.85 -9.21 21.17
CA THR A 57 6.13 -8.84 20.58
C THR A 57 6.30 -7.32 20.63
N GLU A 58 7.41 -6.79 20.11
CA GLU A 58 7.70 -5.36 20.14
C GLU A 58 6.66 -4.56 19.35
N THR A 59 6.23 -3.45 19.90
CA THR A 59 5.17 -2.57 19.35
C THR A 59 5.41 -2.14 17.90
N TYR A 60 6.65 -1.93 17.51
CA TYR A 60 7.03 -1.56 16.15
C TYR A 60 7.20 -2.78 15.20
N GLY A 61 7.08 -3.99 15.72
CA GLY A 61 7.49 -5.23 15.08
C GLY A 61 8.87 -5.69 15.57
N SER A 62 9.14 -7.00 15.52
CA SER A 62 10.40 -7.54 16.02
C SER A 62 11.61 -6.91 15.33
N LEU A 63 12.70 -6.73 16.06
CA LEU A 63 13.93 -6.16 15.49
C LEU A 63 14.46 -6.99 14.32
N ALA A 64 14.34 -8.32 14.41
CA ALA A 64 14.76 -9.22 13.35
C ALA A 64 13.98 -8.95 12.04
N LEU A 65 12.64 -8.85 12.13
CA LEU A 65 11.79 -8.55 10.97
C LEU A 65 12.08 -7.16 10.41
N ARG A 66 12.16 -6.14 11.26
CA ARG A 66 12.46 -4.76 10.83
C ARG A 66 13.84 -4.66 10.18
N SER A 67 14.83 -5.41 10.66
CA SER A 67 16.16 -5.48 10.05
C SER A 67 16.12 -6.15 8.68
N ALA A 68 15.38 -7.25 8.55
CA ALA A 68 15.20 -7.93 7.27
C ALA A 68 14.51 -7.01 6.24
N ILE A 69 13.46 -6.28 6.63
CA ILE A 69 12.79 -5.31 5.79
C ILE A 69 13.76 -4.18 5.40
N ALA A 70 14.46 -3.58 6.36
CA ALA A 70 15.41 -2.49 6.09
C ALA A 70 16.49 -2.88 5.07
N ASN A 71 16.96 -4.13 5.10
CA ASN A 71 17.95 -4.64 4.15
C ASN A 71 17.45 -4.73 2.70
N THR A 72 16.15 -4.65 2.46
CA THR A 72 15.59 -4.58 1.09
C THR A 72 15.64 -3.17 0.50
N TYR A 73 15.98 -2.17 1.29
CA TYR A 73 16.06 -0.76 0.90
C TYR A 73 17.50 -0.24 0.99
N LYS A 74 17.77 0.81 0.18
CA LYS A 74 18.99 1.60 0.35
C LYS A 74 18.77 2.63 1.45
N ASN A 75 19.54 2.98 2.32
CA ASN A 75 19.44 4.10 3.28
C ASN A 75 18.24 4.03 4.26
N VAL A 76 17.63 2.87 4.47
CA VAL A 76 16.60 2.66 5.48
C VAL A 76 17.19 1.86 6.62
N LYS A 77 16.91 2.25 7.85
CA LYS A 77 17.36 1.57 9.07
C LYS A 77 16.16 0.90 9.77
N PRO A 78 16.38 -0.12 10.61
CA PRO A 78 15.28 -0.77 11.36
C PRO A 78 14.43 0.21 12.18
N GLU A 79 15.02 1.32 12.67
CA GLU A 79 14.32 2.36 13.40
C GLU A 79 13.31 3.14 12.55
N ASN A 80 13.45 3.10 11.22
CA ASN A 80 12.55 3.74 10.28
C ASN A 80 11.39 2.81 9.83
N ILE A 81 11.30 1.61 10.40
CA ILE A 81 10.30 0.61 10.04
C ILE A 81 9.27 0.47 11.15
N LEU A 82 8.00 0.53 10.77
CA LEU A 82 6.85 0.17 11.58
C LEU A 82 6.10 -0.95 10.84
N VAL A 83 5.86 -2.08 11.51
CA VAL A 83 5.22 -3.25 10.92
C VAL A 83 3.73 -3.25 11.24
N PHE A 84 2.92 -3.57 10.25
CA PHE A 84 1.47 -3.72 10.35
C PHE A 84 1.03 -5.12 9.91
N ALA A 85 -0.16 -5.54 10.32
CA ALA A 85 -0.77 -6.80 9.90
C ALA A 85 -1.41 -6.68 8.51
N GLY A 86 -0.65 -6.20 7.53
CA GLY A 86 -1.06 -5.96 6.16
C GLY A 86 -1.00 -4.50 5.74
N ALA A 87 -0.90 -4.26 4.43
CA ALA A 87 -0.78 -2.92 3.86
C ALA A 87 -2.03 -2.06 4.14
N GLU A 88 -3.22 -2.66 4.15
CA GLU A 88 -4.49 -1.97 4.37
C GLU A 88 -4.56 -1.33 5.76
N GLU A 89 -4.12 -2.04 6.80
CA GLU A 89 -4.02 -1.49 8.15
C GLU A 89 -3.07 -0.29 8.18
N GLY A 90 -1.91 -0.43 7.54
CA GLY A 90 -0.94 0.66 7.44
C GLY A 90 -1.49 1.90 6.73
N ILE A 91 -2.21 1.72 5.62
CA ILE A 91 -2.86 2.79 4.86
C ILE A 91 -3.90 3.49 5.74
N PHE A 92 -4.79 2.72 6.39
CA PHE A 92 -5.85 3.25 7.23
C PHE A 92 -5.28 4.09 8.37
N ILE A 93 -4.33 3.55 9.11
CA ILE A 93 -3.70 4.23 10.26
C ILE A 93 -2.92 5.47 9.80
N ALA A 94 -2.13 5.36 8.73
CA ALA A 94 -1.35 6.49 8.23
C ALA A 94 -2.26 7.67 7.84
N MET A 95 -3.33 7.41 7.08
CA MET A 95 -4.24 8.47 6.64
C MET A 95 -5.00 9.12 7.80
N HIS A 96 -5.47 8.33 8.77
CA HIS A 96 -6.13 8.87 9.97
C HIS A 96 -5.18 9.61 10.93
N THR A 97 -3.89 9.30 10.88
CA THR A 97 -2.88 10.00 11.69
C THR A 97 -2.42 11.30 11.02
N LEU A 98 -2.37 11.34 9.69
CA LEU A 98 -1.82 12.46 8.94
C LEU A 98 -2.85 13.52 8.56
N LEU A 99 -4.14 13.13 8.42
CA LEU A 99 -5.19 13.97 7.87
C LEU A 99 -6.23 14.37 8.92
N THR A 100 -6.70 15.60 8.80
CA THR A 100 -7.84 16.16 9.51
C THR A 100 -8.90 16.64 8.51
N GLN A 101 -10.09 17.01 8.97
CA GLN A 101 -11.16 17.52 8.10
C GLN A 101 -10.80 18.82 7.35
N ASP A 102 -9.83 19.57 7.84
CA ASP A 102 -9.41 20.86 7.29
C ASP A 102 -8.30 20.72 6.24
N ASP A 103 -7.79 19.49 6.04
CA ASP A 103 -6.73 19.19 5.10
C ASP A 103 -7.26 18.94 3.68
N HIS A 104 -6.33 18.86 2.75
CA HIS A 104 -6.56 18.43 1.37
C HIS A 104 -5.58 17.29 1.02
N ALA A 105 -6.09 16.29 0.29
CA ALA A 105 -5.28 15.22 -0.26
C ALA A 105 -5.38 15.16 -1.79
N ILE A 106 -4.30 14.77 -2.44
CA ILE A 106 -4.25 14.46 -3.87
C ILE A 106 -4.07 12.95 -4.01
N VAL A 107 -4.87 12.30 -4.85
CA VAL A 107 -4.81 10.86 -5.12
C VAL A 107 -4.71 10.61 -6.61
N ILE A 108 -3.94 9.60 -7.00
CA ILE A 108 -3.86 9.17 -8.40
C ILE A 108 -4.97 8.17 -8.67
N THR A 109 -5.65 8.32 -9.82
CA THR A 109 -6.76 7.45 -10.24
C THR A 109 -6.52 6.85 -11.65
N PRO A 110 -7.05 5.64 -11.97
CA PRO A 110 -7.66 4.70 -11.02
C PRO A 110 -6.67 4.24 -9.96
N ASN A 111 -7.11 3.65 -8.86
CA ASN A 111 -6.22 3.20 -7.79
C ASN A 111 -6.78 2.00 -7.03
N TYR A 112 -6.03 1.53 -6.05
CA TYR A 112 -6.53 0.64 -5.02
C TYR A 112 -7.49 1.45 -4.13
N GLN A 113 -8.73 1.00 -4.00
CA GLN A 113 -9.86 1.80 -3.52
C GLN A 113 -9.60 2.53 -2.20
N SER A 114 -8.92 1.93 -1.24
CA SER A 114 -8.64 2.55 0.05
C SER A 114 -7.76 3.81 -0.05
N LEU A 115 -6.88 3.88 -1.04
CA LEU A 115 -6.04 5.06 -1.28
C LEU A 115 -6.85 6.31 -1.64
N GLU A 116 -8.10 6.14 -2.03
CA GLU A 116 -9.04 7.23 -2.37
C GLU A 116 -10.16 7.35 -1.32
N THR A 117 -10.78 6.24 -0.93
CA THR A 117 -11.97 6.28 -0.06
C THR A 117 -11.66 6.69 1.36
N ILE A 118 -10.49 6.29 1.91
CA ILE A 118 -10.10 6.68 3.26
C ILE A 118 -9.87 8.20 3.35
N PRO A 119 -9.00 8.84 2.54
CA PRO A 119 -8.84 10.29 2.61
C PRO A 119 -10.14 11.04 2.28
N ASN A 120 -10.98 10.57 1.36
CA ASN A 120 -12.29 11.14 1.07
C ASN A 120 -13.26 11.12 2.27
N SER A 121 -13.09 10.17 3.19
CA SER A 121 -13.90 10.12 4.41
C SER A 121 -13.43 11.10 5.48
N ILE A 122 -12.21 11.64 5.35
CA ILE A 122 -11.57 12.51 6.34
C ILE A 122 -11.55 13.96 5.88
N CYS A 123 -11.15 14.23 4.63
CA CYS A 123 -10.88 15.58 4.13
C CYS A 123 -11.32 15.79 2.67
N SER A 124 -11.04 16.96 2.12
CA SER A 124 -11.23 17.22 0.69
C SER A 124 -10.17 16.51 -0.15
N VAL A 125 -10.57 15.90 -1.29
CA VAL A 125 -9.66 15.13 -2.15
C VAL A 125 -9.73 15.62 -3.59
N THR A 126 -8.59 15.72 -4.26
CA THR A 126 -8.49 15.90 -5.71
C THR A 126 -7.91 14.63 -6.36
N GLY A 127 -8.69 14.00 -7.24
CA GLY A 127 -8.23 12.87 -8.06
C GLY A 127 -7.46 13.34 -9.30
N ILE A 128 -6.29 12.78 -9.56
CA ILE A 128 -5.50 13.01 -10.77
C ILE A 128 -5.55 11.74 -11.61
N GLY A 129 -6.30 11.79 -12.71
CA GLY A 129 -6.47 10.65 -13.62
C GLY A 129 -5.21 10.38 -14.44
N LEU A 130 -4.78 9.12 -14.46
CA LEU A 130 -3.84 8.61 -15.46
C LEU A 130 -4.52 8.56 -16.83
N ASP A 131 -3.81 8.91 -17.90
CA ASP A 131 -4.38 8.94 -19.25
C ASP A 131 -4.26 7.55 -19.93
N PRO A 132 -5.37 6.79 -20.07
CA PRO A 132 -5.34 5.46 -20.66
C PRO A 132 -4.94 5.49 -22.14
N ASN A 133 -5.20 6.60 -22.86
CA ASN A 133 -4.84 6.75 -24.26
C ASN A 133 -3.35 7.04 -24.47
N LYS A 134 -2.64 7.37 -23.38
CA LYS A 134 -1.19 7.63 -23.35
C LYS A 134 -0.46 6.61 -22.47
N ASN A 135 -0.85 5.35 -22.55
CA ASN A 135 -0.23 4.29 -21.77
C ASN A 135 -0.21 4.62 -20.27
N TRP A 136 -1.34 5.06 -19.73
CA TRP A 136 -1.50 5.42 -18.32
C TRP A 136 -0.49 6.49 -17.85
N HIS A 137 -0.20 7.46 -18.71
CA HIS A 137 0.73 8.54 -18.38
C HIS A 137 0.19 9.41 -17.25
N LEU A 138 1.09 9.72 -16.29
CA LEU A 138 0.85 10.67 -15.22
C LEU A 138 1.33 12.07 -15.65
N ASP A 139 0.41 13.01 -15.73
CA ASP A 139 0.76 14.41 -15.96
C ASP A 139 1.12 15.10 -14.63
N ILE A 140 2.41 15.29 -14.40
CA ILE A 140 2.94 15.92 -13.19
C ILE A 140 2.43 17.36 -13.01
N ASN A 141 2.14 18.07 -14.10
CA ASN A 141 1.62 19.44 -13.99
C ASN A 141 0.23 19.46 -13.35
N LYS A 142 -0.61 18.44 -13.62
CA LYS A 142 -1.90 18.32 -12.96
C LYS A 142 -1.77 18.15 -11.43
N ILE A 143 -0.74 17.44 -10.97
CA ILE A 143 -0.46 17.35 -9.53
C ILE A 143 -0.09 18.72 -8.99
N LYS A 144 0.84 19.43 -9.65
CA LYS A 144 1.28 20.77 -9.23
C LYS A 144 0.12 21.78 -9.17
N ASP A 145 -0.73 21.77 -10.19
CA ASP A 145 -1.90 22.66 -10.28
C ASP A 145 -2.97 22.33 -9.22
N ALA A 146 -3.00 21.10 -8.73
CA ALA A 146 -3.94 20.67 -7.70
C ALA A 146 -3.47 20.98 -6.27
N ILE A 147 -2.20 21.39 -6.07
CA ILE A 147 -1.66 21.71 -4.75
C ILE A 147 -2.35 22.98 -4.20
N ARG A 148 -2.84 22.89 -2.96
CA ARG A 148 -3.45 23.99 -2.21
C ARG A 148 -2.62 24.27 -0.96
N GLN A 149 -2.85 25.41 -0.32
CA GLN A 149 -2.17 25.78 0.92
C GLN A 149 -2.35 24.71 2.03
N ASN A 150 -3.51 24.05 2.04
CA ASN A 150 -3.84 22.99 3.00
C ASN A 150 -3.62 21.56 2.44
N THR A 151 -2.91 21.40 1.32
CA THR A 151 -2.55 20.06 0.82
C THR A 151 -1.56 19.42 1.79
N ARG A 152 -1.97 18.31 2.39
CA ARG A 152 -1.22 17.57 3.41
C ARG A 152 -0.67 16.24 2.91
N LEU A 153 -1.34 15.64 1.93
CA LEU A 153 -1.02 14.30 1.42
C LEU A 153 -1.07 14.28 -0.10
N ILE A 154 -0.08 13.63 -0.72
CA ILE A 154 -0.13 13.16 -2.10
C ILE A 154 0.03 11.65 -2.04
N SER A 155 -1.04 10.91 -2.35
CA SER A 155 -1.07 9.44 -2.34
C SER A 155 -0.73 8.91 -3.72
N ILE A 156 0.40 8.23 -3.84
CA ILE A 156 0.88 7.62 -5.08
C ILE A 156 1.20 6.13 -4.85
N ASN A 157 1.07 5.35 -5.92
CA ASN A 157 1.37 3.92 -5.91
C ASN A 157 2.05 3.55 -7.23
N PHE A 158 3.36 3.31 -7.21
CA PHE A 158 4.14 2.88 -8.38
C PHE A 158 5.17 1.82 -7.97
N PRO A 159 5.28 0.69 -8.72
CA PRO A 159 4.46 0.29 -9.89
C PRO A 159 2.97 0.35 -9.59
N HIS A 160 2.19 0.90 -10.53
CA HIS A 160 0.82 1.32 -10.27
C HIS A 160 -0.16 0.14 -10.25
N ASN A 161 -0.89 -0.04 -9.16
CA ASN A 161 -2.05 -0.93 -9.11
C ASN A 161 -3.33 -0.10 -9.45
N PRO A 162 -4.12 -0.44 -10.51
CA PRO A 162 -4.10 -1.73 -11.23
C PRO A 162 -3.42 -1.72 -12.60
N THR A 163 -2.83 -0.60 -13.08
CA THR A 163 -2.43 -0.46 -14.49
C THR A 163 -1.06 -1.04 -14.84
N GLY A 164 -0.23 -1.35 -13.83
CA GLY A 164 1.17 -1.76 -14.01
C GLY A 164 2.10 -0.62 -14.47
N LYS A 165 1.61 0.62 -14.54
CA LYS A 165 2.42 1.77 -14.94
C LYS A 165 3.60 1.99 -14.00
N ILE A 166 4.75 2.31 -14.56
CA ILE A 166 5.94 2.78 -13.85
C ILE A 166 6.17 4.24 -14.23
N ILE A 167 6.57 5.07 -13.28
CA ILE A 167 7.05 6.42 -13.54
C ILE A 167 8.59 6.44 -13.59
N SER A 168 9.15 7.39 -14.31
CA SER A 168 10.58 7.61 -14.36
C SER A 168 11.10 8.21 -13.05
N GLU A 169 12.39 8.08 -12.79
CA GLU A 169 13.07 8.71 -11.65
C GLU A 169 12.88 10.24 -11.66
N ASN A 170 12.92 10.88 -12.82
CA ASN A 170 12.70 12.31 -12.96
C ASN A 170 11.26 12.73 -12.60
N GLU A 171 10.26 11.94 -13.00
CA GLU A 171 8.86 12.17 -12.62
C GLU A 171 8.70 12.01 -11.10
N PHE A 172 9.26 10.96 -10.51
CA PHE A 172 9.25 10.77 -9.06
C PHE A 172 9.89 11.94 -8.31
N HIS A 173 11.10 12.34 -8.71
CA HIS A 173 11.76 13.50 -8.11
C HIS A 173 10.98 14.81 -8.27
N SER A 174 10.17 14.93 -9.33
CA SER A 174 9.32 16.12 -9.54
C SER A 174 8.10 16.15 -8.63
N ILE A 175 7.66 14.99 -8.09
CA ILE A 175 6.59 14.90 -7.10
C ILE A 175 7.12 15.20 -5.70
N VAL A 176 8.34 14.76 -5.39
CA VAL A 176 8.93 14.85 -4.03
C VAL A 176 9.53 16.23 -3.73
N LYS A 177 9.82 17.03 -4.76
CA LYS A 177 10.32 18.42 -4.62
C LYS A 177 9.21 19.42 -4.34
#